data_9054a9c6414c0940f6a692388d342197
#
_entry.id   9054a9c6414c0940f6a692388d342197
#
_cell.length_a   1.000
_cell.length_b   1.000
_cell.length_c   1.000
_cell.angle_alpha   90.00
_cell.angle_beta   90.00
_cell.angle_gamma   90.00
#
_symmetry.space_group_name_H-M   'P 1'
#
loop_
_entity.id
_entity.type
_entity.pdbx_description
1 polymer ?
#
loop_
_entity_poly.entity_id
_entity_poly.type
_entity_poly.pdbx_seq_one_letter_code
_entity_poly.pdbx_strand_id
1 'polypeptide(L)' 'MTILLGIKLSDREESSALFQSVVSKYGCSIGARLGLPPRTCENWGIIVLEVLNKDIVNKIEKELLKINNIEIQRMVFN' A
#
# COMPACT_ATOMS: atom_id res chain seq x y z
N MET A 1 -16.23 6.35 8.60
CA MET A 1 -15.67 6.01 7.28
C MET A 1 -14.41 5.20 7.45
N THR A 2 -14.30 4.10 6.74
CA THR A 2 -13.10 3.27 6.71
C THR A 2 -12.54 3.26 5.29
N ILE A 3 -11.25 3.54 5.15
CA ILE A 3 -10.59 3.55 3.86
C ILE A 3 -9.49 2.50 3.87
N LEU A 4 -9.56 1.58 2.90
CA LEU A 4 -8.55 0.56 2.72
C LEU A 4 -7.89 0.73 1.35
N LEU A 5 -6.57 0.61 1.33
CA LEU A 5 -5.81 0.59 0.08
C LEU A 5 -5.27 -0.82 -0.13
N GLY A 6 -5.69 -1.44 -1.23
CA GLY A 6 -5.10 -2.69 -1.69
C GLY A 6 -3.98 -2.36 -2.66
N ILE A 7 -2.77 -2.82 -2.37
CA ILE A 7 -1.58 -2.46 -3.12
C ILE A 7 -0.89 -3.73 -3.60
N LYS A 8 -0.72 -3.84 -4.92
CA LYS A 8 0.03 -4.95 -5.51
C LYS A 8 1.39 -4.45 -5.99
N LEU A 9 2.44 -5.08 -5.51
CA LEU A 9 3.81 -4.84 -5.95
C LEU A 9 4.21 -5.98 -6.88
N SER A 10 4.37 -5.67 -8.18
CA SER A 10 4.71 -6.69 -9.17
C SER A 10 6.16 -7.15 -9.08
N ASP A 11 7.06 -6.29 -8.62
CA ASP A 11 8.44 -6.64 -8.31
C ASP A 11 8.71 -6.34 -6.85
N ARG A 12 8.41 -7.31 -6.01
CA ARG A 12 8.50 -7.16 -4.57
C ARG A 12 9.91 -6.90 -4.07
N GLU A 13 10.90 -7.56 -4.67
CA GLU A 13 12.30 -7.36 -4.25
C GLU A 13 12.78 -5.94 -4.50
N GLU A 14 12.47 -5.41 -5.68
CA GLU A 14 12.89 -4.07 -6.07
C GLU A 14 12.08 -2.98 -5.36
N SER A 15 10.77 -3.19 -5.22
CA SER A 15 9.86 -2.15 -4.77
C SER A 15 9.67 -2.07 -3.26
N SER A 16 10.08 -3.11 -2.53
CA SER A 16 9.81 -3.23 -1.10
C SER A 16 10.38 -2.09 -0.26
N ALA A 17 11.60 -1.71 -0.53
CA ALA A 17 12.26 -0.63 0.22
C ALA A 17 11.56 0.71 0.00
N LEU A 18 11.17 1.01 -1.25
CA LEU A 18 10.45 2.23 -1.57
C LEU A 18 9.07 2.24 -0.92
N PHE A 19 8.38 1.11 -0.96
CA PHE A 19 7.08 0.96 -0.33
C PHE A 19 7.16 1.20 1.18
N GLN A 20 8.12 0.57 1.86
CA GLN A 20 8.30 0.74 3.30
C GLN A 20 8.66 2.18 3.67
N SER A 21 9.41 2.85 2.83
CA SER A 21 9.76 4.25 3.02
C SER A 21 8.51 5.13 3.06
N VAL A 22 7.59 4.93 2.12
CA VAL A 22 6.33 5.68 2.07
C VAL A 22 5.47 5.36 3.28
N VAL A 23 5.31 4.08 3.61
CA VAL A 23 4.50 3.65 4.75
C VAL A 23 5.03 4.23 6.05
N SER A 24 6.35 4.26 6.22
CA SER A 24 6.97 4.83 7.43
C SER A 24 6.72 6.32 7.55
N LYS A 25 6.75 7.03 6.42
CA LYS A 25 6.50 8.46 6.39
C LYS A 25 5.10 8.82 6.88
N TYR A 26 4.12 7.97 6.59
CA TYR A 26 2.74 8.20 6.98
C TYR A 26 2.27 7.26 8.11
N GLY A 27 3.21 6.76 8.92
CA GLY A 27 2.93 5.75 9.94
C GLY A 27 1.82 6.13 10.91
N CYS A 28 1.71 7.41 11.28
CA CYS A 28 0.67 7.88 12.20
C CYS A 28 -0.73 7.88 11.58
N SER A 29 -0.82 7.80 10.26
CA SER A 29 -2.10 7.79 9.53
C SER A 29 -2.47 6.40 9.02
N ILE A 30 -1.67 5.39 9.33
CA ILE A 30 -1.92 4.02 8.92
C ILE A 30 -2.26 3.19 10.16
N GLY A 31 -3.43 2.55 10.13
CA GLY A 31 -3.87 1.65 11.19
C GLY A 31 -3.42 0.22 10.92
N ALA A 32 -4.37 -0.64 10.63
CA ALA A 32 -4.05 -2.04 10.35
C ALA A 32 -3.33 -2.18 9.00
N ARG A 33 -2.48 -3.19 8.92
CA ARG A 33 -1.85 -3.58 7.65
C ARG A 33 -1.81 -5.09 7.58
N LEU A 34 -2.09 -5.61 6.39
CA LEU A 34 -2.13 -7.05 6.14
C LEU A 34 -1.35 -7.35 4.88
N GLY A 35 -0.32 -8.18 5.01
CA GLY A 35 0.44 -8.64 3.86
C GLY A 35 -0.06 -9.99 3.40
N LEU A 36 -0.25 -10.13 2.09
CA LEU A 36 -0.61 -11.40 1.46
C LEU A 36 0.57 -11.85 0.62
N PRO A 37 1.31 -12.87 1.06
CA PRO A 37 2.45 -13.35 0.29
C PRO A 37 2.00 -14.07 -0.98
N PRO A 38 2.84 -14.13 -2.01
CA PRO A 38 2.52 -14.89 -3.21
C PRO A 38 2.39 -16.38 -2.88
N ARG A 39 1.56 -17.07 -3.64
CA ARG A 39 1.28 -18.49 -3.39
C ARG A 39 2.37 -19.43 -3.87
N THR A 40 3.22 -18.98 -4.75
CA THR A 40 4.33 -19.72 -5.32
C THR A 40 5.58 -18.86 -5.24
N CYS A 41 6.65 -19.27 -5.89
CA CYS A 41 7.89 -18.50 -5.88
C CYS A 41 7.84 -17.25 -6.76
N GLU A 42 6.65 -16.70 -6.99
CA GLU A 42 6.48 -15.46 -7.75
C GLU A 42 6.97 -14.24 -6.96
N ASN A 43 7.46 -13.25 -7.65
CA ASN A 43 8.02 -12.05 -7.05
C ASN A 43 6.99 -10.91 -6.96
N TRP A 44 5.77 -11.22 -6.58
CA TRP A 44 4.75 -10.20 -6.35
C TRP A 44 4.20 -10.33 -4.94
N GLY A 45 3.56 -9.28 -4.47
CA GLY A 45 2.91 -9.30 -3.16
C GLY A 45 1.76 -8.32 -3.11
N ILE A 46 0.78 -8.59 -2.27
CA ILE A 46 -0.35 -7.71 -2.04
C ILE A 46 -0.33 -7.30 -0.58
N ILE A 47 -0.55 -6.01 -0.33
CA ILE A 47 -0.60 -5.46 1.02
C ILE A 47 -1.87 -4.62 1.12
N VAL A 48 -2.62 -4.81 2.21
CA VAL A 48 -3.80 -4.00 2.50
C VAL A 48 -3.46 -3.06 3.64
N LEU A 49 -3.70 -1.77 3.45
CA LEU A 49 -3.46 -0.74 4.46
C LEU A 49 -4.77 -0.08 4.84
N GLU A 50 -4.99 0.10 6.13
CA GLU A 50 -6.07 0.95 6.62
C GLU A 50 -5.54 2.38 6.78
N VAL A 51 -6.18 3.34 6.10
CA VAL A 51 -5.80 4.75 6.21
C VAL A 51 -6.76 5.45 7.16
N LEU A 52 -6.22 5.97 8.27
CA LEU A 52 -7.02 6.56 9.35
C LEU A 52 -7.48 7.99 9.07
N ASN A 53 -6.81 8.68 8.17
CA ASN A 53 -7.09 10.08 7.86
C ASN A 53 -7.39 10.21 6.37
N LYS A 54 -8.65 10.54 6.03
CA LYS A 54 -9.07 10.67 4.64
C LYS A 54 -8.30 11.74 3.87
N ASP A 55 -7.78 12.75 4.56
CA ASP A 55 -7.04 13.83 3.92
C ASP A 55 -5.64 13.39 3.46
N ILE A 56 -5.17 12.28 3.97
CA ILE A 56 -3.83 11.77 3.66
C ILE A 56 -3.87 10.73 2.53
N VAL A 57 -5.03 10.14 2.27
CA VAL A 57 -5.16 9.07 1.25
C VAL A 57 -4.57 9.47 -0.09
N ASN A 58 -4.93 10.65 -0.59
CA ASN A 58 -4.46 11.12 -1.89
C ASN A 58 -2.93 11.29 -1.92
N LYS A 59 -2.36 11.76 -0.81
CA LYS A 59 -0.91 11.95 -0.71
C LYS A 59 -0.19 10.59 -0.71
N ILE A 60 -0.70 9.64 0.04
CA ILE A 60 -0.13 8.29 0.07
C ILE A 60 -0.18 7.66 -1.32
N GLU A 61 -1.33 7.72 -1.98
CA GLU A 61 -1.47 7.16 -3.33
C GLU A 61 -0.52 7.81 -4.33
N LYS A 62 -0.38 9.13 -4.28
CA LYS A 62 0.54 9.84 -5.16
C LYS A 62 1.98 9.37 -5.00
N GLU A 63 2.42 9.21 -3.77
CA GLU A 63 3.79 8.77 -3.53
C GLU A 63 3.99 7.30 -3.90
N LEU A 64 3.01 6.46 -3.63
CA LEU A 64 3.09 5.05 -4.02
C LEU A 64 3.10 4.87 -5.54
N LEU A 65 2.36 5.70 -6.27
CA LEU A 65 2.32 5.62 -7.73
C LEU A 65 3.65 5.97 -8.40
N LYS A 66 4.59 6.53 -7.68
CA LYS A 66 5.95 6.74 -8.18
C LYS A 66 6.76 5.44 -8.24
N ILE A 67 6.29 4.40 -7.56
CA ILE A 67 6.93 3.09 -7.60
C ILE A 67 6.55 2.38 -8.91
N ASN A 68 7.54 1.84 -9.61
CA ASN A 68 7.28 1.15 -10.87
C ASN A 68 6.48 -0.13 -10.64
N ASN A 69 5.56 -0.40 -11.56
CA ASN A 69 4.77 -1.65 -11.57
C ASN A 69 3.93 -1.87 -10.32
N ILE A 70 3.41 -0.78 -9.75
CA ILE A 70 2.49 -0.84 -8.62
C ILE A 70 1.05 -0.73 -9.12
N GLU A 71 0.16 -1.44 -8.45
CA GLU A 71 -1.28 -1.32 -8.68
C GLU A 71 -1.95 -1.00 -7.36
N ILE A 72 -2.85 0.00 -7.35
CA ILE A 72 -3.54 0.43 -6.14
C ILE A 72 -5.05 0.40 -6.37
N GLN A 73 -5.77 -0.19 -5.44
CA GLN A 73 -7.23 -0.15 -5.42
C GLN A 73 -7.68 0.38 -4.08
N ARG A 74 -8.67 1.26 -4.11
CA ARG A 74 -9.20 1.90 -2.90
C ARG A 74 -10.59 1.35 -2.59
N MET A 75 -10.82 0.99 -1.33
CA MET A 75 -12.14 0.63 -0.83
C MET A 75 -12.56 1.62 0.26
N VAL A 76 -13.76 2.17 0.12
CA VAL A 76 -14.29 3.13 1.09
C VAL A 76 -15.61 2.60 1.62
N PHE A 77 -15.70 2.51 2.93
CA PHE A 77 -16.93 2.10 3.63
C PHE A 77 -17.42 3.26 4.51
N ASN A 78 -18.64 3.65 4.34
CA ASN A 78 -19.24 4.73 5.14
C ASN A 78 -19.99 4.21 6.37
#